data_5e2b185670ed9bd45cd01f2e6e706902
#
_entry.id   5e2b185670ed9bd45cd01f2e6e706902
#
_cell.length_a   1.000
_cell.length_b   1.000
_cell.length_c   1.000
_cell.angle_alpha   90.00
_cell.angle_beta   90.00
_cell.angle_gamma   90.00
#
_symmetry.space_group_name_H-M   'P 1'
#
loop_
_entity.id
_entity.type
_entity.pdbx_description
1 polymer ?
#
loop_
_entity_poly.entity_id
_entity_poly.type
_entity_poly.pdbx_seq_one_letter_code
_entity_poly.pdbx_strand_id
1 'polypeptide(L)'
;VSDGPSTFFTRAGDFYVDGNGYLCMSSTGYTLQGWQVDANGNVIVDSVSPLQVMSPQNQTSAPESTTLAYVSGIIDKNDTNANDNAVGRTITLGLFDDLGYKYTAKFNITKNAADGEYTVKLTDILSSGTSTTAKSIFELDADGNFVTTDANGNTGDVVYNGRAYKLDDLFNAATLKFDETDGTFNYIRNANTAAADAATNKEVTLNLGLLRTEDTVNAAAPESNFSNITMNWSSARNYNNSGTSTIAATNGNIQG
;
A
#
# COMPACT_ATOMS: atom_id res chain seq x y z
N VAL A 1 -27.30 -8.44 32.23
CA VAL A 1 -26.27 -7.82 33.10
C VAL A 1 -26.01 -8.71 34.33
N SER A 2 -24.86 -8.60 34.93
CA SER A 2 -24.47 -9.40 36.11
C SER A 2 -23.79 -8.52 37.17
N ASP A 3 -24.03 -8.85 38.44
CA ASP A 3 -23.31 -8.30 39.60
C ASP A 3 -22.13 -9.19 40.06
N GLY A 4 -21.82 -10.23 39.26
CA GLY A 4 -20.85 -11.30 39.56
C GLY A 4 -21.53 -12.62 39.88
N PRO A 5 -22.18 -12.74 41.06
CA PRO A 5 -22.84 -14.01 41.44
C PRO A 5 -24.18 -14.24 40.75
N SER A 6 -24.88 -13.21 40.30
CA SER A 6 -26.21 -13.33 39.71
C SER A 6 -26.30 -12.65 38.34
N THR A 7 -27.16 -13.20 37.46
CA THR A 7 -27.44 -12.63 36.14
C THR A 7 -28.89 -12.13 36.12
N PHE A 8 -29.06 -10.90 35.56
CA PHE A 8 -30.35 -10.22 35.49
C PHE A 8 -30.63 -9.82 34.04
N PHE A 9 -31.91 -9.75 33.69
CA PHE A 9 -32.35 -9.19 32.42
C PHE A 9 -32.78 -7.73 32.62
N THR A 10 -32.44 -6.87 31.68
CA THR A 10 -32.81 -5.45 31.70
C THR A 10 -33.35 -5.00 30.34
N ARG A 11 -34.24 -4.00 30.38
CA ARG A 11 -34.67 -3.24 29.19
C ARG A 11 -33.98 -1.90 29.10
N ALA A 12 -33.17 -1.52 30.11
CA ALA A 12 -32.40 -0.29 30.08
C ALA A 12 -31.32 -0.41 29.02
N GLY A 13 -31.16 0.59 28.18
CA GLY A 13 -30.16 0.70 27.13
C GLY A 13 -29.08 1.73 27.43
N ASP A 14 -28.99 2.20 28.68
CA ASP A 14 -28.01 3.19 29.12
C ASP A 14 -26.81 2.49 29.75
N PHE A 15 -25.69 2.49 29.01
CA PHE A 15 -24.45 1.82 29.39
C PHE A 15 -23.27 2.80 29.28
N TYR A 16 -22.25 2.57 30.11
CA TYR A 16 -20.96 3.26 30.06
C TYR A 16 -19.83 2.23 30.09
N VAL A 17 -18.63 2.65 29.70
CA VAL A 17 -17.42 1.82 29.81
C VAL A 17 -16.70 2.19 31.10
N ASP A 18 -16.46 1.20 31.96
CA ASP A 18 -15.74 1.41 33.22
C ASP A 18 -14.21 1.56 33.01
N GLY A 19 -13.47 1.84 34.08
CA GLY A 19 -12.01 2.01 34.04
C GLY A 19 -11.22 0.77 33.62
N ASN A 20 -11.85 -0.41 33.64
CA ASN A 20 -11.25 -1.69 33.20
C ASN A 20 -11.68 -2.05 31.76
N GLY A 21 -12.46 -1.20 31.12
CA GLY A 21 -12.93 -1.41 29.75
C GLY A 21 -14.17 -2.29 29.60
N TYR A 22 -14.87 -2.61 30.69
CA TYR A 22 -16.13 -3.36 30.66
C TYR A 22 -17.33 -2.43 30.41
N LEU A 23 -18.30 -2.95 29.65
CA LEU A 23 -19.57 -2.28 29.44
C LEU A 23 -20.49 -2.49 30.64
N CYS A 24 -20.82 -1.43 31.36
CA CYS A 24 -21.58 -1.45 32.59
C CYS A 24 -22.88 -0.62 32.46
N MET A 25 -23.94 -1.09 33.16
CA MET A 25 -25.21 -0.38 33.22
C MET A 25 -25.07 0.89 34.10
N SER A 26 -25.45 2.04 33.59
CA SER A 26 -25.24 3.33 34.27
C SER A 26 -25.92 3.44 35.62
N SER A 27 -27.07 2.78 35.81
CA SER A 27 -27.86 2.88 37.04
C SER A 27 -27.39 1.99 38.18
N THR A 28 -26.71 0.87 37.90
CA THR A 28 -26.34 -0.15 38.90
C THR A 28 -24.85 -0.50 38.90
N GLY A 29 -24.12 -0.19 37.84
CA GLY A 29 -22.74 -0.60 37.63
C GLY A 29 -22.59 -2.08 37.27
N TYR A 30 -23.68 -2.80 37.04
CA TYR A 30 -23.63 -4.22 36.65
C TYR A 30 -23.06 -4.38 35.26
N THR A 31 -22.17 -5.37 35.08
CA THR A 31 -21.51 -5.64 33.79
C THR A 31 -22.48 -6.27 32.80
N LEU A 32 -22.45 -5.78 31.54
CA LEU A 32 -23.21 -6.40 30.45
C LEU A 32 -22.57 -7.73 30.11
N GLN A 33 -23.41 -8.77 29.98
CA GLN A 33 -22.98 -10.11 29.58
C GLN A 33 -23.27 -10.37 28.12
N GLY A 34 -22.38 -11.06 27.45
CA GLY A 34 -22.53 -11.43 26.04
C GLY A 34 -21.61 -12.56 25.63
N TRP A 35 -21.73 -12.95 24.38
CA TRP A 35 -20.84 -13.94 23.79
C TRP A 35 -19.52 -13.29 23.37
N GLN A 36 -18.43 -14.00 23.62
CA GLN A 36 -17.09 -13.59 23.18
C GLN A 36 -16.80 -14.14 21.79
N VAL A 37 -15.75 -13.65 21.18
CA VAL A 37 -15.21 -14.18 19.93
C VAL A 37 -13.88 -14.88 20.17
N ASP A 38 -13.61 -15.93 19.39
CA ASP A 38 -12.29 -16.59 19.38
C ASP A 38 -11.25 -15.76 18.59
N ALA A 39 -10.00 -16.23 18.57
CA ALA A 39 -8.91 -15.59 17.83
C ALA A 39 -9.15 -15.51 16.30
N ASN A 40 -10.11 -16.27 15.77
CA ASN A 40 -10.49 -16.29 14.35
C ASN A 40 -11.72 -15.42 14.05
N GLY A 41 -12.29 -14.75 15.08
CA GLY A 41 -13.48 -13.92 14.94
C GLY A 41 -14.81 -14.69 14.98
N ASN A 42 -14.84 -15.99 15.35
CA ASN A 42 -16.06 -16.76 15.48
C ASN A 42 -16.69 -16.52 16.85
N VAL A 43 -18.01 -16.38 16.90
CA VAL A 43 -18.75 -16.18 18.14
C VAL A 43 -18.83 -17.48 18.93
N ILE A 44 -18.37 -17.45 20.19
CA ILE A 44 -18.45 -18.58 21.14
C ILE A 44 -19.79 -18.51 21.89
N VAL A 45 -20.72 -19.37 21.52
CA VAL A 45 -22.10 -19.37 22.08
C VAL A 45 -22.29 -20.24 23.31
N ASP A 46 -21.25 -20.95 23.77
CA ASP A 46 -21.33 -21.92 24.85
C ASP A 46 -21.56 -21.30 26.24
N SER A 47 -21.05 -20.07 26.43
CA SER A 47 -21.19 -19.33 27.70
C SER A 47 -21.24 -17.83 27.45
N VAL A 48 -21.92 -17.11 28.33
CA VAL A 48 -21.87 -15.65 28.37
C VAL A 48 -20.85 -15.19 29.40
N SER A 49 -20.14 -14.12 29.10
CA SER A 49 -19.15 -13.50 29.96
C SER A 49 -19.24 -11.98 29.91
N PRO A 50 -18.65 -11.24 30.88
CA PRO A 50 -18.64 -9.80 30.84
C PRO A 50 -18.07 -9.26 29.53
N LEU A 51 -18.77 -8.32 28.88
CA LEU A 51 -18.32 -7.68 27.65
C LEU A 51 -17.27 -6.60 27.94
N GLN A 52 -16.01 -6.91 27.62
CA GLN A 52 -14.90 -5.97 27.70
C GLN A 52 -14.64 -5.37 26.32
N VAL A 53 -15.18 -4.17 26.08
CA VAL A 53 -15.06 -3.49 24.79
C VAL A 53 -13.71 -2.77 24.61
N MET A 54 -13.07 -2.35 25.71
CA MET A 54 -11.73 -1.74 25.70
C MET A 54 -10.69 -2.70 26.32
N SER A 55 -10.60 -3.91 25.78
CA SER A 55 -9.49 -4.79 26.10
C SER A 55 -8.19 -4.30 25.43
N PRO A 56 -6.99 -4.62 25.96
CA PRO A 56 -5.73 -4.31 25.29
C PRO A 56 -5.66 -4.80 23.83
N GLN A 57 -6.30 -5.93 23.54
CA GLN A 57 -6.40 -6.48 22.17
C GLN A 57 -7.30 -5.66 21.25
N ASN A 58 -8.30 -4.96 21.79
CA ASN A 58 -9.21 -4.11 21.02
C ASN A 58 -8.70 -2.65 20.90
N GLN A 59 -7.67 -2.29 21.66
CA GLN A 59 -7.09 -0.93 21.68
C GLN A 59 -5.99 -0.74 20.63
N THR A 60 -5.45 -1.85 20.10
CA THR A 60 -4.39 -1.82 19.10
C THR A 60 -4.78 -2.71 17.93
N SER A 61 -4.74 -2.16 16.72
CA SER A 61 -4.79 -2.93 15.49
C SER A 61 -3.37 -3.32 15.11
N ALA A 62 -3.16 -4.56 14.67
CA ALA A 62 -1.90 -4.92 14.06
C ALA A 62 -1.69 -4.06 12.80
N PRO A 63 -0.47 -3.58 12.53
CA PRO A 63 -0.19 -2.89 11.29
C PRO A 63 -0.41 -3.85 10.10
N GLU A 64 -0.97 -3.31 9.03
CA GLU A 64 -1.16 -4.05 7.78
C GLU A 64 -0.36 -3.40 6.67
N SER A 65 0.35 -4.22 5.90
CA SER A 65 1.04 -3.73 4.72
C SER A 65 0.04 -3.29 3.64
N THR A 66 0.47 -2.35 2.83
CA THR A 66 -0.31 -1.90 1.69
C THR A 66 -0.34 -3.00 0.62
N THR A 67 -1.54 -3.40 0.18
CA THR A 67 -1.76 -4.41 -0.88
C THR A 67 -2.50 -3.84 -2.09
N LEU A 68 -3.14 -2.68 -1.94
CA LEU A 68 -3.96 -2.07 -2.98
C LEU A 68 -3.66 -0.57 -3.10
N ALA A 69 -3.64 -0.07 -4.33
CA ALA A 69 -3.51 1.35 -4.61
C ALA A 69 -4.41 1.76 -5.79
N TYR A 70 -4.88 3.00 -5.75
CA TYR A 70 -5.65 3.59 -6.85
C TYR A 70 -4.89 4.77 -7.44
N VAL A 71 -4.86 4.83 -8.76
CA VAL A 71 -4.29 5.96 -9.49
C VAL A 71 -5.43 6.71 -10.17
N SER A 72 -5.53 8.00 -9.88
CA SER A 72 -6.60 8.87 -10.39
C SER A 72 -6.06 10.25 -10.75
N GLY A 73 -6.86 11.01 -11.48
CA GLY A 73 -6.51 12.34 -11.90
C GLY A 73 -6.14 12.42 -13.39
N ILE A 74 -5.54 13.51 -13.78
CA ILE A 74 -5.32 13.87 -15.19
C ILE A 74 -3.82 13.89 -15.49
N ILE A 75 -3.41 13.21 -16.55
CA ILE A 75 -2.16 13.48 -17.26
C ILE A 75 -2.49 14.52 -18.34
N ASP A 76 -1.94 15.72 -18.23
CA ASP A 76 -2.20 16.76 -19.21
C ASP A 76 -1.47 16.44 -20.51
N LYS A 77 -2.19 16.59 -21.65
CA LYS A 77 -1.62 16.36 -23.00
C LYS A 77 -0.43 17.29 -23.31
N ASN A 78 -0.41 18.47 -22.67
CA ASN A 78 0.60 19.50 -22.87
C ASN A 78 1.56 19.64 -21.68
N ASP A 79 1.57 18.67 -20.75
CA ASP A 79 2.53 18.66 -19.64
C ASP A 79 3.95 18.53 -20.18
N THR A 80 4.74 19.59 -20.04
CA THR A 80 6.12 19.64 -20.55
C THR A 80 7.01 18.60 -19.91
N ASN A 81 6.77 18.25 -18.64
CA ASN A 81 7.55 17.23 -17.95
C ASN A 81 7.21 15.83 -18.48
N ALA A 82 5.92 15.50 -18.62
CA ALA A 82 5.51 14.21 -19.17
C ALA A 82 5.97 14.03 -20.63
N ASN A 83 6.06 15.13 -21.40
CA ASN A 83 6.51 15.13 -22.78
C ASN A 83 8.05 15.10 -22.92
N ASP A 84 8.79 15.34 -21.85
CA ASP A 84 10.26 15.24 -21.82
C ASP A 84 10.67 13.86 -21.31
N ASN A 85 11.18 13.02 -22.21
CA ASN A 85 11.62 11.66 -21.86
C ASN A 85 12.80 11.62 -20.89
N ALA A 86 13.56 12.71 -20.74
CA ALA A 86 14.66 12.80 -19.81
C ALA A 86 14.18 13.16 -18.39
N VAL A 87 13.08 13.91 -18.26
CA VAL A 87 12.52 14.37 -16.98
C VAL A 87 11.36 13.49 -16.55
N GLY A 88 10.32 13.37 -17.36
CA GLY A 88 9.08 12.69 -17.06
C GLY A 88 8.25 13.37 -15.96
N ARG A 89 7.00 12.93 -15.80
CA ARG A 89 6.13 13.36 -14.70
C ARG A 89 6.23 12.39 -13.52
N THR A 90 6.72 12.87 -12.39
CA THR A 90 6.80 12.05 -11.18
C THR A 90 5.44 11.98 -10.46
N ILE A 91 5.03 10.77 -10.09
CA ILE A 91 3.95 10.53 -9.13
C ILE A 91 4.48 9.70 -7.96
N THR A 92 3.83 9.82 -6.81
CA THR A 92 4.24 9.13 -5.58
C THR A 92 3.09 8.34 -4.99
N LEU A 93 3.42 7.15 -4.46
CA LEU A 93 2.50 6.31 -3.69
C LEU A 93 3.04 6.16 -2.27
N GLY A 94 2.27 6.64 -1.27
CA GLY A 94 2.53 6.33 0.13
C GLY A 94 2.08 4.91 0.44
N LEU A 95 2.94 4.13 1.08
CA LEU A 95 2.68 2.73 1.43
C LEU A 95 3.24 2.42 2.81
N PHE A 96 2.78 1.31 3.39
CA PHE A 96 3.23 0.80 4.69
C PHE A 96 3.71 -0.64 4.52
N ASP A 97 4.70 -1.01 5.32
CA ASP A 97 5.12 -2.40 5.47
C ASP A 97 4.31 -3.13 6.57
N ASP A 98 4.58 -4.43 6.78
CA ASP A 98 3.92 -5.26 7.79
C ASP A 98 4.20 -4.82 9.23
N LEU A 99 5.22 -3.99 9.43
CA LEU A 99 5.59 -3.41 10.72
C LEU A 99 4.99 -2.02 10.95
N GLY A 100 4.28 -1.46 9.95
CA GLY A 100 3.65 -0.15 10.01
C GLY A 100 4.59 1.02 9.68
N TYR A 101 5.80 0.76 9.19
CA TYR A 101 6.68 1.84 8.72
C TYR A 101 6.18 2.38 7.38
N LYS A 102 6.24 3.70 7.26
CA LYS A 102 5.80 4.41 6.07
C LYS A 102 6.93 4.57 5.06
N TYR A 103 6.61 4.27 3.80
CA TYR A 103 7.47 4.46 2.64
C TYR A 103 6.75 5.25 1.55
N THR A 104 7.50 5.71 0.55
CA THR A 104 6.98 6.43 -0.60
C THR A 104 7.64 5.89 -1.87
N ALA A 105 6.88 5.14 -2.68
CA ALA A 105 7.33 4.74 -4.01
C ALA A 105 7.17 5.91 -4.99
N LYS A 106 8.20 6.15 -5.81
CA LYS A 106 8.22 7.16 -6.86
C LYS A 106 8.14 6.47 -8.22
N PHE A 107 7.21 6.92 -9.03
CA PHE A 107 7.08 6.49 -10.42
C PHE A 107 7.29 7.67 -11.34
N ASN A 108 7.86 7.40 -12.49
CA ASN A 108 8.00 8.36 -13.56
C ASN A 108 7.09 7.99 -14.74
N ILE A 109 6.38 8.96 -15.28
CA ILE A 109 5.47 8.82 -16.41
C ILE A 109 6.04 9.66 -17.55
N THR A 110 6.33 9.01 -18.69
CA THR A 110 6.84 9.66 -19.89
C THR A 110 5.93 9.35 -21.08
N LYS A 111 5.72 10.35 -21.95
CA LYS A 111 4.92 10.18 -23.17
C LYS A 111 5.68 9.34 -24.18
N ASN A 112 5.00 8.39 -24.80
CA ASN A 112 5.52 7.61 -25.92
C ASN A 112 5.34 8.34 -27.26
N ALA A 113 5.93 7.81 -28.32
CA ALA A 113 5.78 8.38 -29.67
C ALA A 113 4.33 8.27 -30.20
N ALA A 114 3.57 7.27 -29.76
CA ALA A 114 2.17 7.12 -30.10
C ALA A 114 1.30 8.04 -29.23
N ASP A 115 0.33 8.70 -29.84
CA ASP A 115 -0.59 9.58 -29.13
C ASP A 115 -1.43 8.81 -28.10
N GLY A 116 -1.66 9.46 -26.96
CA GLY A 116 -2.39 8.86 -25.84
C GLY A 116 -1.66 7.71 -25.17
N GLU A 117 -0.39 7.45 -25.49
CA GLU A 117 0.42 6.42 -24.82
C GLU A 117 1.49 7.03 -23.93
N TYR A 118 1.65 6.41 -22.76
CA TYR A 118 2.64 6.79 -21.76
C TYR A 118 3.33 5.53 -21.20
N THR A 119 4.59 5.67 -20.84
CA THR A 119 5.32 4.62 -20.09
C THR A 119 5.41 5.03 -18.64
N VAL A 120 5.08 4.09 -17.74
CA VAL A 120 5.19 4.22 -16.28
C VAL A 120 6.32 3.34 -15.80
N LYS A 121 7.27 3.90 -15.03
CA LYS A 121 8.41 3.17 -14.44
C LYS A 121 8.55 3.51 -12.96
N LEU A 122 8.96 2.52 -12.15
CA LEU A 122 9.46 2.78 -10.80
C LEU A 122 10.85 3.41 -10.89
N THR A 123 11.09 4.46 -10.11
CA THR A 123 12.40 5.14 -10.08
C THR A 123 13.07 5.05 -8.73
N ASP A 124 12.31 5.05 -7.63
CA ASP A 124 12.88 5.02 -6.29
C ASP A 124 11.82 4.63 -5.26
N ILE A 125 12.26 4.19 -4.09
CA ILE A 125 11.44 4.02 -2.90
C ILE A 125 12.10 4.74 -1.74
N LEU A 126 11.39 5.66 -1.10
CA LEU A 126 11.90 6.44 0.01
C LEU A 126 11.35 5.91 1.33
N SER A 127 12.20 5.87 2.33
CA SER A 127 11.80 5.70 3.73
C SER A 127 11.59 7.06 4.38
N SER A 128 10.49 7.22 5.09
CA SER A 128 10.21 8.46 5.84
C SER A 128 10.92 8.54 7.18
N GLY A 129 11.56 7.47 7.68
CA GLY A 129 12.38 7.41 8.89
C GLY A 129 12.04 8.41 10.01
N THR A 130 12.87 8.56 11.01
CA THR A 130 12.79 9.62 12.04
C THR A 130 13.39 10.96 11.59
N SER A 131 13.90 11.03 10.36
CA SER A 131 14.53 12.22 9.77
C SER A 131 13.49 13.07 9.03
N THR A 132 13.67 14.38 9.07
CA THR A 132 12.87 15.35 8.29
C THR A 132 13.07 15.21 6.78
N THR A 133 14.08 14.44 6.35
CA THR A 133 14.39 14.22 4.91
C THR A 133 14.23 12.74 4.60
N ALA A 134 13.27 12.41 3.73
CA ALA A 134 13.10 11.06 3.22
C ALA A 134 14.33 10.64 2.40
N LYS A 135 14.84 9.43 2.66
CA LYS A 135 16.01 8.87 1.97
C LYS A 135 15.58 7.65 1.17
N SER A 136 16.28 7.38 0.06
CA SER A 136 16.13 6.12 -0.65
C SER A 136 16.38 4.93 0.29
N ILE A 137 15.59 3.86 0.14
CA ILE A 137 15.86 2.58 0.82
C ILE A 137 16.99 1.82 0.14
N PHE A 138 17.32 2.19 -1.10
CA PHE A 138 18.40 1.60 -1.87
C PHE A 138 19.75 2.22 -1.49
N GLU A 139 20.80 1.42 -1.59
CA GLU A 139 22.15 1.86 -1.26
C GLU A 139 22.64 2.89 -2.26
N LEU A 140 23.29 3.95 -1.74
CA LEU A 140 23.86 5.02 -2.54
C LEU A 140 25.39 5.03 -2.34
N ASP A 141 26.11 5.33 -3.41
CA ASP A 141 27.55 5.61 -3.36
C ASP A 141 27.86 6.99 -2.76
N ALA A 142 29.13 7.35 -2.67
CA ALA A 142 29.57 8.63 -2.12
C ALA A 142 29.10 9.85 -2.95
N ASP A 143 28.77 9.65 -4.21
CA ASP A 143 28.30 10.68 -5.11
C ASP A 143 26.76 10.77 -5.15
N GLY A 144 26.07 9.86 -4.41
CA GLY A 144 24.62 9.83 -4.29
C GLY A 144 23.92 9.06 -5.41
N ASN A 145 24.63 8.27 -6.21
CA ASN A 145 24.06 7.40 -7.23
C ASN A 145 23.72 6.03 -6.62
N PHE A 146 22.77 5.31 -7.21
CA PHE A 146 22.48 3.95 -6.78
C PHE A 146 23.67 3.02 -6.96
N VAL A 147 23.98 2.24 -5.90
CA VAL A 147 24.89 1.11 -6.02
C VAL A 147 24.20 0.04 -6.87
N THR A 148 24.88 -0.46 -7.89
CA THR A 148 24.30 -1.39 -8.88
C THR A 148 24.87 -2.79 -8.77
N THR A 149 25.90 -3.01 -7.94
CA THR A 149 26.55 -4.31 -7.78
C THR A 149 26.63 -4.63 -6.29
N ASP A 150 26.14 -5.80 -5.91
CA ASP A 150 26.20 -6.29 -4.53
C ASP A 150 27.59 -6.83 -4.16
N ALA A 151 27.81 -7.14 -2.86
CA ALA A 151 29.07 -7.66 -2.35
C ALA A 151 29.47 -9.03 -2.96
N ASN A 152 28.53 -9.75 -3.55
CA ASN A 152 28.76 -11.04 -4.21
C ASN A 152 29.06 -10.91 -5.72
N GLY A 153 29.05 -9.67 -6.25
CA GLY A 153 29.30 -9.38 -7.66
C GLY A 153 28.07 -9.51 -8.56
N ASN A 154 26.85 -9.70 -8.01
CA ASN A 154 25.63 -9.66 -8.79
C ASN A 154 25.29 -8.21 -9.16
N THR A 155 24.79 -8.00 -10.37
CA THR A 155 24.46 -6.68 -10.90
C THR A 155 22.95 -6.50 -11.06
N GLY A 156 22.48 -5.29 -10.73
CA GLY A 156 21.09 -4.85 -10.87
C GLY A 156 21.02 -3.36 -11.23
N ASP A 157 19.90 -2.73 -10.97
CA ASP A 157 19.74 -1.28 -11.05
C ASP A 157 19.95 -0.62 -9.69
N VAL A 158 19.68 -1.36 -8.62
CA VAL A 158 19.75 -0.91 -7.22
C VAL A 158 20.23 -2.04 -6.31
N VAL A 159 20.79 -1.70 -5.15
CA VAL A 159 21.10 -2.64 -4.06
C VAL A 159 20.23 -2.32 -2.86
N TYR A 160 19.62 -3.34 -2.27
CA TYR A 160 18.84 -3.25 -1.03
C TYR A 160 19.27 -4.38 -0.08
N ASN A 161 19.63 -4.05 1.15
CA ASN A 161 20.14 -4.99 2.15
C ASN A 161 21.25 -5.92 1.58
N GLY A 162 22.25 -5.33 0.90
CA GLY A 162 23.38 -6.08 0.35
C GLY A 162 23.07 -6.96 -0.87
N ARG A 163 21.88 -6.86 -1.46
CA ARG A 163 21.45 -7.66 -2.62
C ARG A 163 21.04 -6.78 -3.79
N ALA A 164 21.51 -7.15 -4.99
CA ALA A 164 21.17 -6.43 -6.23
C ALA A 164 19.78 -6.80 -6.73
N TYR A 165 19.00 -5.80 -7.16
CA TYR A 165 17.68 -5.94 -7.77
C TYR A 165 17.59 -5.13 -9.05
N LYS A 166 16.77 -5.59 -10.00
CA LYS A 166 16.35 -4.79 -11.13
C LYS A 166 15.04 -4.07 -10.77
N LEU A 167 14.95 -2.79 -11.06
CA LEU A 167 13.72 -2.02 -10.84
C LEU A 167 12.55 -2.58 -11.66
N ASP A 168 12.82 -3.14 -12.85
CA ASP A 168 11.81 -3.79 -13.68
C ASP A 168 11.27 -5.11 -13.08
N ASP A 169 12.01 -5.79 -12.19
CA ASP A 169 11.49 -6.95 -11.45
C ASP A 169 10.53 -6.49 -10.34
N LEU A 170 10.83 -5.34 -9.70
CA LEU A 170 9.95 -4.73 -8.69
C LEU A 170 8.71 -4.12 -9.33
N PHE A 171 8.86 -3.41 -10.42
CA PHE A 171 7.76 -2.85 -11.20
C PHE A 171 8.10 -2.89 -12.69
N ASN A 172 7.58 -3.89 -13.38
CA ASN A 172 7.80 -4.01 -14.80
C ASN A 172 7.19 -2.80 -15.53
N ALA A 173 8.03 -2.11 -16.31
CA ALA A 173 7.64 -0.90 -17.03
C ALA A 173 6.31 -1.09 -17.77
N ALA A 174 5.32 -0.24 -17.49
CA ALA A 174 3.97 -0.43 -17.98
C ALA A 174 3.62 0.61 -19.05
N THR A 175 2.93 0.17 -20.10
CA THR A 175 2.32 1.05 -21.10
C THR A 175 0.90 1.39 -20.67
N LEU A 176 0.64 2.66 -20.48
CA LEU A 176 -0.66 3.24 -20.17
C LEU A 176 -1.23 3.87 -21.44
N LYS A 177 -2.43 3.46 -21.84
CA LYS A 177 -3.13 3.97 -23.05
C LYS A 177 -4.43 4.64 -22.66
N PHE A 178 -4.64 5.80 -23.30
CA PHE A 178 -5.91 6.53 -23.26
C PHE A 178 -6.54 6.57 -24.64
N ASP A 179 -7.84 6.74 -24.70
CA ASP A 179 -8.54 7.05 -25.92
C ASP A 179 -8.12 8.45 -26.41
N GLU A 180 -7.77 8.55 -27.68
CA GLU A 180 -7.23 9.80 -28.25
C GLU A 180 -8.31 10.87 -28.45
N THR A 181 -9.58 10.45 -28.58
CA THR A 181 -10.71 11.32 -28.87
C THR A 181 -11.22 12.00 -27.61
N ASP A 182 -11.46 11.18 -26.55
CA ASP A 182 -12.12 11.68 -25.34
C ASP A 182 -11.21 11.62 -24.09
N GLY A 183 -9.97 11.11 -24.21
CA GLY A 183 -8.99 11.03 -23.13
C GLY A 183 -9.35 10.11 -21.98
N THR A 184 -10.33 9.22 -22.16
CA THR A 184 -10.67 8.21 -21.17
C THR A 184 -9.61 7.12 -21.08
N PHE A 185 -9.49 6.50 -19.90
CA PHE A 185 -8.61 5.36 -19.70
C PHE A 185 -9.04 4.19 -20.60
N ASN A 186 -8.08 3.62 -21.31
CA ASN A 186 -8.30 2.46 -22.15
C ASN A 186 -7.73 1.19 -21.48
N TYR A 187 -6.41 1.12 -21.31
CA TYR A 187 -5.74 0.03 -20.60
C TYR A 187 -4.40 0.45 -20.01
N ILE A 188 -3.91 -0.35 -19.07
CA ILE A 188 -2.50 -0.39 -18.66
C ILE A 188 -1.98 -1.81 -18.80
N ARG A 189 -0.81 -2.00 -19.37
CA ARG A 189 -0.20 -3.32 -19.56
C ARG A 189 1.32 -3.28 -19.43
N ASN A 190 1.88 -4.39 -19.06
CA ASN A 190 3.33 -4.63 -19.06
C ASN A 190 3.62 -6.04 -19.61
N ALA A 191 4.88 -6.47 -19.59
CA ALA A 191 5.27 -7.79 -20.12
C ALA A 191 4.60 -8.97 -19.37
N ASN A 192 4.12 -8.75 -18.14
CA ASN A 192 3.45 -9.77 -17.32
C ASN A 192 1.93 -9.82 -17.58
N THR A 193 1.36 -8.86 -18.33
CA THR A 193 -0.06 -8.84 -18.65
C THR A 193 -0.35 -9.93 -19.68
N ALA A 194 -1.33 -10.81 -19.40
CA ALA A 194 -1.74 -11.85 -20.32
C ALA A 194 -2.22 -11.27 -21.67
N ALA A 195 -1.91 -11.92 -22.78
CA ALA A 195 -2.27 -11.40 -24.12
C ALA A 195 -3.78 -11.22 -24.29
N ALA A 196 -4.61 -12.05 -23.64
CA ALA A 196 -6.07 -11.92 -23.67
C ALA A 196 -6.57 -10.64 -22.99
N ASP A 197 -5.83 -10.14 -21.99
CA ASP A 197 -6.21 -8.98 -21.18
C ASP A 197 -5.54 -7.68 -21.64
N ALA A 198 -4.61 -7.76 -22.62
CA ALA A 198 -3.75 -6.65 -23.02
C ALA A 198 -4.50 -5.37 -23.44
N ALA A 199 -5.74 -5.48 -23.89
CA ALA A 199 -6.57 -4.35 -24.33
C ALA A 199 -7.60 -3.87 -23.29
N THR A 200 -7.75 -4.57 -22.16
CA THR A 200 -8.78 -4.28 -21.14
C THR A 200 -8.23 -4.24 -19.73
N ASN A 201 -6.93 -4.54 -19.55
CA ASN A 201 -6.31 -4.60 -18.24
C ASN A 201 -6.29 -3.22 -17.57
N LYS A 202 -6.65 -3.18 -16.29
CA LYS A 202 -6.74 -1.95 -15.49
C LYS A 202 -5.71 -1.88 -14.38
N GLU A 203 -4.96 -2.95 -14.18
CA GLU A 203 -4.13 -3.14 -12.99
C GLU A 203 -2.73 -3.61 -13.36
N VAL A 204 -1.76 -3.15 -12.62
CA VAL A 204 -0.38 -3.63 -12.64
C VAL A 204 0.12 -3.81 -11.22
N THR A 205 1.06 -4.71 -11.02
CA THR A 205 1.56 -5.05 -9.68
C THR A 205 2.92 -4.42 -9.43
N LEU A 206 3.07 -3.83 -8.25
CA LEU A 206 4.35 -3.45 -7.66
C LEU A 206 4.78 -4.60 -6.72
N ASN A 207 5.84 -5.32 -7.09
CA ASN A 207 6.26 -6.59 -6.47
C ASN A 207 7.26 -6.34 -5.32
N LEU A 208 6.86 -5.60 -4.29
CA LEU A 208 7.74 -5.30 -3.16
C LEU A 208 8.05 -6.52 -2.28
N GLY A 209 7.22 -7.55 -2.33
CA GLY A 209 7.49 -8.83 -1.67
C GLY A 209 8.79 -9.52 -2.16
N LEU A 210 9.42 -9.04 -3.22
CA LEU A 210 10.75 -9.50 -3.66
C LEU A 210 11.89 -8.91 -2.81
N LEU A 211 11.68 -7.73 -2.18
CA LEU A 211 12.69 -7.08 -1.34
C LEU A 211 12.88 -7.86 -0.03
N ARG A 212 14.06 -8.40 0.19
CA ARG A 212 14.36 -9.28 1.33
C ARG A 212 14.91 -8.49 2.51
N THR A 213 14.50 -8.87 3.73
CA THR A 213 14.92 -8.20 4.97
C THR A 213 16.35 -8.56 5.39
N GLU A 214 16.87 -9.69 4.93
CA GLU A 214 18.21 -10.18 5.29
C GLU A 214 19.00 -10.67 4.08
N ASP A 215 20.32 -10.41 4.09
CA ASP A 215 21.29 -10.91 3.11
C ASP A 215 21.76 -12.34 3.46
N THR A 216 20.92 -13.21 3.96
CA THR A 216 21.32 -14.57 4.27
C THR A 216 21.13 -15.48 3.06
N VAL A 217 22.23 -15.84 2.42
CA VAL A 217 22.33 -16.82 1.31
C VAL A 217 21.77 -18.21 1.72
N ASN A 218 21.53 -18.45 3.01
CA ASN A 218 21.15 -19.75 3.57
C ASN A 218 19.84 -19.77 4.39
N ALA A 219 19.06 -18.70 4.42
CA ALA A 219 17.76 -18.76 5.09
C ALA A 219 16.75 -19.50 4.22
N ALA A 220 16.13 -20.52 4.78
CA ALA A 220 15.00 -21.21 4.19
C ALA A 220 13.81 -20.23 4.08
N ALA A 221 13.66 -19.56 2.94
CA ALA A 221 12.69 -18.49 2.64
C ALA A 221 12.98 -17.18 3.38
N PRO A 222 13.86 -16.30 2.85
CA PRO A 222 14.01 -14.94 3.36
C PRO A 222 12.69 -14.19 3.20
N GLU A 223 12.17 -13.65 4.31
CA GLU A 223 10.90 -12.94 4.37
C GLU A 223 11.07 -11.50 3.89
N SER A 224 10.01 -10.93 3.32
CA SER A 224 9.90 -9.50 3.03
C SER A 224 8.95 -8.88 4.04
N ASN A 225 9.25 -7.69 4.51
CA ASN A 225 8.30 -6.90 5.29
C ASN A 225 7.25 -6.20 4.40
N PHE A 226 7.38 -6.32 3.09
CA PHE A 226 6.47 -5.71 2.14
C PHE A 226 5.56 -6.75 1.49
N SER A 227 4.31 -6.39 1.30
CA SER A 227 3.38 -7.11 0.42
C SER A 227 3.46 -6.56 -1.01
N ASN A 228 3.03 -7.37 -1.98
CA ASN A 228 2.84 -6.89 -3.34
C ASN A 228 1.62 -5.98 -3.41
N ILE A 229 1.71 -4.90 -4.18
CA ILE A 229 0.66 -3.89 -4.28
C ILE A 229 0.04 -3.93 -5.67
N THR A 230 -1.26 -4.20 -5.75
CA THR A 230 -2.03 -4.07 -6.99
C THR A 230 -2.43 -2.60 -7.18
N MET A 231 -2.01 -2.01 -8.30
CA MET A 231 -2.29 -0.61 -8.63
C MET A 231 -3.35 -0.53 -9.72
N ASN A 232 -4.53 0.01 -9.41
CA ASN A 232 -5.64 0.20 -10.34
C ASN A 232 -5.59 1.60 -10.96
N TRP A 233 -5.60 1.68 -12.29
CA TRP A 233 -5.45 2.91 -13.09
C TRP A 233 -6.73 3.35 -13.80
N SER A 234 -7.83 2.67 -13.62
CA SER A 234 -9.09 2.92 -14.35
C SER A 234 -9.65 4.33 -14.21
N SER A 235 -9.24 5.05 -13.16
CA SER A 235 -9.68 6.43 -12.88
C SER A 235 -8.74 7.51 -13.44
N ALA A 236 -7.65 7.12 -14.09
CA ALA A 236 -6.76 8.07 -14.77
C ALA A 236 -7.41 8.61 -16.05
N ARG A 237 -7.09 9.85 -16.44
CA ARG A 237 -7.60 10.55 -17.63
C ARG A 237 -6.48 11.31 -18.32
N ASN A 238 -6.67 11.58 -19.61
CA ASN A 238 -5.72 12.32 -20.44
C ASN A 238 -6.43 13.46 -21.18
N TYR A 239 -6.51 14.62 -20.56
CA TYR A 239 -7.13 15.81 -21.11
C TYR A 239 -6.15 16.97 -21.21
N ASN A 240 -6.58 18.05 -21.88
CA ASN A 240 -5.94 19.35 -21.72
C ASN A 240 -6.39 19.97 -20.39
N ASN A 241 -5.48 20.15 -19.46
CA ASN A 241 -5.68 20.78 -18.16
C ASN A 241 -4.72 21.96 -17.95
N SER A 242 -4.58 22.79 -19.00
CA SER A 242 -3.75 24.00 -19.00
C SER A 242 -2.27 23.77 -18.69
N GLY A 243 -1.73 22.64 -19.15
CA GLY A 243 -0.33 22.25 -18.97
C GLY A 243 0.01 21.64 -17.61
N THR A 244 -1.00 21.37 -16.77
CA THR A 244 -0.80 20.85 -15.41
C THR A 244 -1.42 19.48 -15.22
N SER A 245 -0.59 18.46 -14.96
CA SER A 245 -1.06 17.13 -14.57
C SER A 245 -1.42 17.08 -13.08
N THR A 246 -2.57 16.44 -12.77
CA THR A 246 -3.05 16.22 -11.40
C THR A 246 -3.06 14.75 -11.00
N ILE A 247 -2.48 13.89 -11.83
CA ILE A 247 -2.43 12.45 -11.57
C ILE A 247 -1.70 12.15 -10.26
N ALA A 248 -2.29 11.29 -9.45
CA ALA A 248 -1.75 10.89 -8.16
C ALA A 248 -2.12 9.44 -7.84
N ALA A 249 -1.28 8.78 -7.06
CA ALA A 249 -1.56 7.46 -6.51
C ALA A 249 -1.90 7.55 -5.02
N THR A 250 -2.91 6.81 -4.59
CA THR A 250 -3.37 6.75 -3.20
C THR A 250 -3.42 5.30 -2.72
N ASN A 251 -3.10 5.10 -1.45
CA ASN A 251 -3.26 3.81 -0.79
C ASN A 251 -4.76 3.46 -0.72
N GLY A 252 -5.11 2.25 -1.13
CA GLY A 252 -6.47 1.72 -1.14
C GLY A 252 -6.84 0.90 0.08
N ASN A 253 -5.88 0.55 0.94
CA ASN A 253 -6.17 -0.16 2.18
C ASN A 253 -6.79 0.79 3.20
N ILE A 254 -7.78 0.30 3.94
CA ILE A 254 -8.28 0.98 5.13
C ILE A 254 -7.17 0.88 6.18
N GLN A 255 -6.63 2.01 6.58
CA GLN A 255 -5.65 2.07 7.65
C GLN A 255 -6.39 2.07 8.98
N GLY A 256 -6.09 1.08 9.80
CA GLY A 256 -6.60 1.00 11.15
C GLY A 256 -6.00 2.04 12.10
#